data_07d0be81bf88b3b6c746afbaf8763301
#
_entry.id   07d0be81bf88b3b6c746afbaf8763301
#
_cell.length_a   1.000
_cell.length_b   1.000
_cell.length_c   1.000
_cell.angle_alpha   90.00
_cell.angle_beta   90.00
_cell.angle_gamma   90.00
#
_symmetry.space_group_name_H-M   'P 1'
#
loop_
_entity.id
_entity.type
_entity.pdbx_description
1 polymer ?
#
loop_
_entity_poly.entity_id
_entity_poly.type
_entity_poly.pdbx_seq_one_letter_code
_entity_poly.pdbx_strand_id
1 'polypeptide(L)'
;HRELSRIKKLGINNVILEASSHGLLQARLNGLDFKTAIFTNFSQDHLDYHKNMKDYLKAKLILFSKLLKEKNKIVTDNKIKEFPKLKLIAKNRKLNLLTIGTENSTIKINSLTNKNNFQQLSFRHNNKKYTIAVPLIGFFQIKNLLMAILAAENSGLNINTIVKSIKKIKEVNGRLQLIRTLPNQAKIFIDYAHTPNALEVSLKTLKEHYNINPDVVFGCGGERDKKKRPIMAKVCEKYAEKIYITDDNPRNESPQLIRQMIMSGFKKRKNIQIIPLRSKAITTAIINSKPNGIILIAGKGHETVQIYKNKILNSSDKTIVKKININKIKYSKKNYNQILNTEILYKLTKKNNIKFEGVSIDSKIIQKKNIFIAIKGKNHDGHSFVKEALKNKANFCIVNRNIKNINRNKLIKCRNTIN
;
A
#
# COMPACT_ATOMS: atom_id res chain seq x y z
N HIS A 1 24.70 -12.46 16.66
CA HIS A 1 26.00 -13.08 16.36
C HIS A 1 25.86 -14.54 15.93
N ARG A 2 25.18 -15.40 16.72
CA ARG A 2 25.00 -16.83 16.43
C ARG A 2 24.40 -17.08 15.03
N GLU A 3 23.34 -16.36 14.67
CA GLU A 3 22.69 -16.47 13.34
C GLU A 3 23.62 -16.01 12.20
N LEU A 4 24.39 -14.95 12.41
CA LEU A 4 25.38 -14.50 11.41
C LEU A 4 26.48 -15.54 11.20
N SER A 5 26.95 -16.18 12.27
CA SER A 5 27.90 -17.28 12.15
C SER A 5 27.31 -18.47 11.36
N ARG A 6 26.03 -18.81 11.59
CA ARG A 6 25.33 -19.84 10.82
C ARG A 6 25.20 -19.47 9.35
N ILE A 7 24.80 -18.23 9.05
CA ILE A 7 24.67 -17.70 7.68
C ILE A 7 26.01 -17.76 6.94
N LYS A 8 27.12 -17.40 7.61
CA LYS A 8 28.48 -17.49 7.05
C LYS A 8 28.84 -18.93 6.68
N LYS A 9 28.52 -19.91 7.55
CA LYS A 9 28.76 -21.33 7.27
C LYS A 9 27.97 -21.85 6.04
N LEU A 10 26.83 -21.20 5.71
CA LEU A 10 26.03 -21.50 4.52
C LEU A 10 26.59 -20.81 3.23
N GLY A 11 27.76 -20.18 3.29
CA GLY A 11 28.37 -19.51 2.14
C GLY A 11 27.70 -18.18 1.74
N ILE A 12 26.84 -17.63 2.59
CA ILE A 12 26.13 -16.37 2.29
C ILE A 12 27.07 -15.19 2.61
N ASN A 13 27.39 -14.42 1.58
CA ASN A 13 28.36 -13.33 1.67
C ASN A 13 27.74 -11.94 1.94
N ASN A 14 26.44 -11.76 1.70
CA ASN A 14 25.76 -10.48 1.90
C ASN A 14 24.58 -10.66 2.84
N VAL A 15 24.51 -9.83 3.88
CA VAL A 15 23.44 -9.82 4.87
C VAL A 15 22.89 -8.42 5.03
N ILE A 16 21.57 -8.30 5.01
CA ILE A 16 20.85 -7.06 5.30
C ILE A 16 20.22 -7.21 6.68
N LEU A 17 20.46 -6.24 7.57
CA LEU A 17 20.00 -6.24 8.95
C LEU A 17 19.21 -4.97 9.26
N GLU A 18 18.06 -5.12 9.93
CA GLU A 18 17.35 -3.99 10.51
C GLU A 18 17.95 -3.62 11.88
N ALA A 19 18.47 -2.39 11.98
CA ALA A 19 19.09 -1.87 13.19
C ALA A 19 18.06 -1.08 14.01
N SER A 20 17.40 -1.72 14.98
CA SER A 20 16.47 -1.03 15.88
C SER A 20 17.22 -0.13 16.87
N SER A 21 16.60 1.00 17.26
CA SER A 21 17.15 1.93 18.25
C SER A 21 17.42 1.25 19.62
N HIS A 22 16.55 0.31 20.00
CA HIS A 22 16.76 -0.53 21.20
C HIS A 22 18.02 -1.39 21.08
N GLY A 23 18.17 -2.08 19.93
CA GLY A 23 19.33 -2.93 19.70
C GLY A 23 20.64 -2.16 19.67
N LEU A 24 20.63 -0.93 19.15
CA LEU A 24 21.78 -0.03 19.14
C LEU A 24 22.16 0.43 20.56
N LEU A 25 21.18 0.87 21.38
CA LEU A 25 21.43 1.25 22.77
C LEU A 25 21.90 0.08 23.64
N GLN A 26 21.37 -1.11 23.39
CA GLN A 26 21.74 -2.32 24.11
C GLN A 26 23.01 -2.99 23.55
N ALA A 27 23.74 -2.30 22.68
CA ALA A 27 24.98 -2.77 22.08
C ALA A 27 24.89 -4.14 21.36
N ARG A 28 23.67 -4.57 20.96
CA ARG A 28 23.45 -5.87 20.31
C ARG A 28 24.18 -6.02 18.97
N LEU A 29 24.54 -4.91 18.35
CA LEU A 29 25.20 -4.85 17.06
C LEU A 29 26.71 -4.57 17.15
N ASN A 30 27.24 -4.45 18.38
CA ASN A 30 28.66 -4.25 18.57
C ASN A 30 29.47 -5.47 18.06
N GLY A 31 30.65 -5.20 17.52
CA GLY A 31 31.50 -6.23 16.94
C GLY A 31 31.08 -6.68 15.52
N LEU A 32 30.00 -6.12 14.94
CA LEU A 32 29.66 -6.33 13.54
C LEU A 32 30.33 -5.29 12.65
N ASP A 33 30.71 -5.71 11.47
CA ASP A 33 31.34 -4.87 10.45
C ASP A 33 30.32 -4.51 9.37
N PHE A 34 29.91 -3.23 9.32
CA PHE A 34 28.92 -2.74 8.38
C PHE A 34 29.60 -2.01 7.22
N LYS A 35 29.47 -2.49 5.99
CA LYS A 35 29.96 -1.79 4.79
C LYS A 35 29.09 -0.60 4.40
N THR A 36 27.79 -0.72 4.60
CA THR A 36 26.82 0.33 4.25
C THR A 36 25.74 0.40 5.34
N ALA A 37 25.39 1.61 5.76
CA ALA A 37 24.27 1.87 6.64
C ALA A 37 23.30 2.83 5.97
N ILE A 38 21.99 2.52 6.05
CA ILE A 38 20.92 3.32 5.44
C ILE A 38 20.15 4.03 6.55
N PHE A 39 19.97 5.35 6.42
CA PHE A 39 19.05 6.13 7.24
C PHE A 39 17.86 6.54 6.37
N THR A 40 16.72 5.88 6.58
CA THR A 40 15.53 6.05 5.73
C THR A 40 14.73 7.30 6.07
N ASN A 41 14.32 7.41 7.34
CA ASN A 41 13.54 8.53 7.87
C ASN A 41 13.56 8.51 9.40
N PHE A 42 13.00 9.60 9.99
CA PHE A 42 12.84 9.72 11.43
C PHE A 42 11.51 10.39 11.75
N SER A 43 10.68 9.74 12.56
CA SER A 43 9.40 10.26 13.03
C SER A 43 9.10 9.75 14.44
N GLN A 44 8.09 10.30 15.10
CA GLN A 44 7.70 9.90 16.44
C GLN A 44 7.31 8.42 16.50
N ASP A 45 8.11 7.67 17.26
CA ASP A 45 7.84 6.30 17.67
C ASP A 45 8.70 5.97 18.90
N HIS A 46 8.44 4.82 19.54
CA HIS A 46 9.25 4.29 20.65
C HIS A 46 9.47 5.25 21.84
N LEU A 47 8.55 6.21 22.09
CA LEU A 47 8.59 7.08 23.28
C LEU A 47 8.12 6.36 24.55
N ASP A 48 7.69 5.12 24.44
CA ASP A 48 7.53 4.16 25.54
C ASP A 48 8.88 3.67 26.09
N TYR A 49 9.94 3.75 25.29
CA TYR A 49 11.30 3.32 25.67
C TYR A 49 12.29 4.51 25.75
N HIS A 50 12.26 5.42 24.80
CA HIS A 50 13.11 6.60 24.78
C HIS A 50 12.43 7.76 25.52
N LYS A 51 13.17 8.48 26.35
CA LYS A 51 12.64 9.61 27.14
C LYS A 51 12.03 10.70 26.24
N ASN A 52 12.62 10.95 25.10
CA ASN A 52 12.20 11.97 24.14
C ASN A 52 12.76 11.70 22.73
N MET A 53 12.33 12.50 21.75
CA MET A 53 12.77 12.39 20.35
C MET A 53 14.28 12.63 20.17
N LYS A 54 14.92 13.43 21.02
CA LYS A 54 16.36 13.72 20.94
C LYS A 54 17.16 12.45 21.32
N ASP A 55 16.77 11.75 22.37
CA ASP A 55 17.41 10.51 22.81
C ASP A 55 17.16 9.39 21.83
N TYR A 56 15.94 9.31 21.26
CA TYR A 56 15.61 8.37 20.20
C TYR A 56 16.49 8.58 18.95
N LEU A 57 16.68 9.83 18.51
CA LEU A 57 17.58 10.13 17.41
C LEU A 57 19.05 9.80 17.73
N LYS A 58 19.53 10.15 18.93
CA LYS A 58 20.89 9.78 19.38
C LYS A 58 21.11 8.28 19.29
N ALA A 59 20.14 7.48 19.74
CA ALA A 59 20.21 6.02 19.66
C ALA A 59 20.34 5.52 18.22
N LYS A 60 19.53 6.05 17.28
CA LYS A 60 19.65 5.69 15.85
C LYS A 60 20.99 6.11 15.25
N LEU A 61 21.54 7.24 15.66
CA LEU A 61 22.81 7.74 15.14
C LEU A 61 24.03 6.93 15.60
N ILE A 62 23.91 6.08 16.62
CA ILE A 62 25.00 5.18 17.06
C ILE A 62 25.55 4.35 15.89
N LEU A 63 24.69 3.84 15.03
CA LEU A 63 25.12 3.06 13.86
C LEU A 63 26.14 3.83 13.00
N PHE A 64 25.90 5.11 12.79
CA PHE A 64 26.69 5.98 11.91
C PHE A 64 27.90 6.59 12.64
N SER A 65 27.71 6.98 13.90
CA SER A 65 28.75 7.66 14.67
C SER A 65 29.76 6.74 15.36
N LYS A 66 29.39 5.45 15.59
CA LYS A 66 30.24 4.51 16.34
C LYS A 66 30.55 3.23 15.59
N LEU A 67 29.56 2.62 14.88
CA LEU A 67 29.70 1.26 14.35
C LEU A 67 30.24 1.20 12.92
N LEU A 68 30.03 2.23 12.10
CA LEU A 68 30.64 2.30 10.77
C LEU A 68 32.14 2.56 10.88
N LYS A 69 32.94 1.84 10.11
CA LYS A 69 34.40 2.11 9.96
C LYS A 69 34.63 3.20 8.93
N GLU A 70 35.80 3.83 8.99
CA GLU A 70 36.23 4.81 7.96
C GLU A 70 36.05 4.27 6.53
N LYS A 71 35.77 5.15 5.59
CA LYS A 71 35.50 4.85 4.17
C LYS A 71 34.24 4.03 3.90
N ASN A 72 33.56 3.49 4.94
CA ASN A 72 32.26 2.85 4.77
C ASN A 72 31.18 3.89 4.42
N LYS A 73 30.00 3.44 4.02
CA LYS A 73 29.03 4.28 3.32
C LYS A 73 27.78 4.54 4.14
N ILE A 74 27.34 5.78 4.13
CA ILE A 74 26.02 6.20 4.61
C ILE A 74 25.15 6.43 3.37
N VAL A 75 23.96 5.84 3.35
CA VAL A 75 22.94 6.10 2.31
C VAL A 75 21.74 6.79 2.96
N THR A 76 21.30 7.91 2.40
CA THR A 76 20.14 8.65 2.92
C THR A 76 19.51 9.58 1.89
N ASP A 77 18.33 10.11 2.21
CA ASP A 77 17.67 11.18 1.48
C ASP A 77 18.25 12.55 1.93
N ASN A 78 18.70 13.38 0.99
CA ASN A 78 19.26 14.70 1.30
C ASN A 78 18.21 15.76 1.73
N LYS A 79 16.92 15.43 1.71
CA LYS A 79 15.82 16.31 2.10
C LYS A 79 15.26 16.02 3.49
N ILE A 80 15.76 15.03 4.21
CA ILE A 80 15.30 14.77 5.59
C ILE A 80 15.91 15.79 6.57
N LYS A 81 15.20 16.07 7.66
CA LYS A 81 15.63 17.03 8.70
C LYS A 81 16.95 16.65 9.35
N GLU A 82 17.24 15.37 9.42
CA GLU A 82 18.44 14.79 10.05
C GLU A 82 19.67 14.82 9.14
N PHE A 83 19.51 15.17 7.86
CA PHE A 83 20.58 15.19 6.89
C PHE A 83 21.82 16.00 7.31
N PRO A 84 21.71 17.23 7.88
CA PRO A 84 22.88 17.98 8.33
C PRO A 84 23.69 17.24 9.39
N LYS A 85 23.02 16.51 10.30
CA LYS A 85 23.70 15.69 11.33
C LYS A 85 24.43 14.51 10.71
N LEU A 86 23.82 13.81 9.75
CA LEU A 86 24.45 12.70 9.04
C LEU A 86 25.66 13.20 8.24
N LYS A 87 25.55 14.36 7.59
CA LYS A 87 26.66 14.99 6.85
C LYS A 87 27.83 15.33 7.78
N LEU A 88 27.55 15.88 8.97
CA LEU A 88 28.59 16.19 9.96
C LEU A 88 29.26 14.88 10.46
N ILE A 89 28.48 13.85 10.78
CA ILE A 89 29.02 12.55 11.19
C ILE A 89 29.91 11.96 10.07
N ALA A 90 29.43 12.02 8.84
CA ALA A 90 30.19 11.52 7.68
C ALA A 90 31.57 12.22 7.56
N LYS A 91 31.59 13.55 7.69
CA LYS A 91 32.82 14.34 7.69
C LYS A 91 33.78 13.93 8.82
N ASN A 92 33.29 13.94 10.06
CA ASN A 92 34.13 13.69 11.26
C ASN A 92 34.64 12.25 11.32
N ARG A 93 33.91 11.30 10.74
CA ARG A 93 34.23 9.87 10.72
C ARG A 93 34.85 9.41 9.40
N LYS A 94 35.15 10.33 8.46
CA LYS A 94 35.68 10.03 7.12
C LYS A 94 34.85 8.96 6.39
N LEU A 95 33.51 9.05 6.47
CA LEU A 95 32.57 8.14 5.82
C LEU A 95 32.17 8.71 4.47
N ASN A 96 31.86 7.84 3.51
CA ASN A 96 31.34 8.22 2.22
C ASN A 96 29.83 8.40 2.29
N LEU A 97 29.32 9.60 1.99
CA LEU A 97 27.91 9.94 2.03
C LEU A 97 27.29 9.82 0.63
N LEU A 98 26.40 8.86 0.45
CA LEU A 98 25.63 8.64 -0.77
C LEU A 98 24.20 9.11 -0.54
N THR A 99 23.66 9.88 -1.46
CA THR A 99 22.36 10.52 -1.27
C THR A 99 21.40 10.24 -2.42
N ILE A 100 20.13 10.25 -2.09
CA ILE A 100 19.05 10.36 -3.08
C ILE A 100 18.39 11.74 -2.92
N GLY A 101 17.85 12.28 -4.01
CA GLY A 101 17.15 13.57 -3.97
C GLY A 101 16.88 14.13 -5.35
N THR A 102 16.37 15.35 -5.42
CA THR A 102 16.09 16.04 -6.69
C THR A 102 17.29 16.81 -7.21
N GLU A 103 18.18 17.24 -6.31
CA GLU A 103 19.37 18.04 -6.64
C GLU A 103 20.55 17.62 -5.78
N ASN A 104 21.77 17.83 -6.29
CA ASN A 104 23.03 17.59 -5.56
C ASN A 104 23.03 16.24 -4.80
N SER A 105 22.65 15.17 -5.49
CA SER A 105 22.53 13.83 -4.93
C SER A 105 23.18 12.78 -5.82
N THR A 106 23.63 11.68 -5.21
CA THR A 106 24.24 10.54 -5.90
C THR A 106 23.26 9.91 -6.90
N ILE A 107 21.99 9.75 -6.50
CA ILE A 107 20.88 9.48 -7.41
C ILE A 107 19.98 10.70 -7.47
N LYS A 108 19.86 11.32 -8.63
CA LYS A 108 18.96 12.45 -8.88
C LYS A 108 17.63 11.96 -9.44
N ILE A 109 16.55 12.22 -8.71
CA ILE A 109 15.18 11.93 -9.15
C ILE A 109 14.77 13.02 -10.14
N ASN A 110 14.45 12.63 -11.39
CA ASN A 110 14.04 13.57 -12.43
C ASN A 110 12.51 13.72 -12.45
N SER A 111 11.77 12.60 -12.46
CA SER A 111 10.33 12.61 -12.47
C SER A 111 9.75 11.32 -11.90
N LEU A 112 8.55 11.43 -11.34
CA LEU A 112 7.74 10.30 -10.90
C LEU A 112 6.30 10.53 -11.35
N THR A 113 5.73 9.58 -12.10
CA THR A 113 4.34 9.65 -12.58
C THR A 113 3.58 8.42 -12.11
N ASN A 114 2.39 8.67 -11.58
CA ASN A 114 1.47 7.61 -11.14
C ASN A 114 0.78 6.97 -12.33
N LYS A 115 0.72 5.65 -12.36
CA LYS A 115 -0.09 4.83 -13.27
C LYS A 115 -0.99 3.93 -12.41
N ASN A 116 -2.01 3.32 -12.99
CA ASN A 116 -3.04 2.59 -12.21
C ASN A 116 -2.50 1.65 -11.11
N ASN A 117 -1.49 0.82 -11.43
CA ASN A 117 -0.95 -0.17 -10.49
C ASN A 117 0.58 -0.11 -10.35
N PHE A 118 1.23 0.92 -10.89
CA PHE A 118 2.66 1.11 -10.80
C PHE A 118 3.02 2.60 -10.90
N GLN A 119 4.26 2.92 -10.60
CA GLN A 119 4.80 4.27 -10.79
C GLN A 119 5.91 4.23 -11.85
N GLN A 120 5.92 5.19 -12.75
CA GLN A 120 7.02 5.37 -13.69
C GLN A 120 8.01 6.35 -13.09
N LEU A 121 9.20 5.87 -12.81
CA LEU A 121 10.31 6.61 -12.22
C LEU A 121 11.37 6.91 -13.27
N SER A 122 11.76 8.18 -13.38
CA SER A 122 12.95 8.59 -14.10
C SER A 122 13.98 9.18 -13.13
N PHE A 123 15.20 8.67 -13.16
CA PHE A 123 16.30 9.15 -12.34
C PHE A 123 17.62 9.15 -13.11
N ARG A 124 18.61 9.91 -12.61
CA ARG A 124 19.98 9.95 -13.15
C ARG A 124 20.95 9.43 -12.08
N HIS A 125 21.89 8.59 -12.52
CA HIS A 125 22.96 8.08 -11.70
C HIS A 125 24.21 7.87 -12.58
N ASN A 126 25.40 8.31 -12.12
CA ASN A 126 26.67 8.23 -12.86
C ASN A 126 26.53 8.78 -14.31
N ASN A 127 25.91 9.96 -14.45
CA ASN A 127 25.63 10.64 -15.72
C ASN A 127 24.70 9.90 -16.69
N LYS A 128 24.18 8.72 -16.32
CA LYS A 128 23.20 7.97 -17.11
C LYS A 128 21.80 8.19 -16.61
N LYS A 129 20.85 8.29 -17.54
CA LYS A 129 19.41 8.39 -17.26
C LYS A 129 18.78 7.01 -17.32
N TYR A 130 17.99 6.68 -16.31
CA TYR A 130 17.21 5.45 -16.19
C TYR A 130 15.73 5.80 -16.12
N THR A 131 14.91 5.05 -16.85
CA THR A 131 13.43 5.17 -16.78
C THR A 131 12.88 3.77 -16.58
N ILE A 132 12.15 3.57 -15.47
CA ILE A 132 11.70 2.26 -15.02
C ILE A 132 10.25 2.30 -14.53
N ALA A 133 9.52 1.22 -14.79
CA ALA A 133 8.23 0.98 -14.16
C ALA A 133 8.46 0.26 -12.82
N VAL A 134 7.94 0.82 -11.74
CA VAL A 134 8.12 0.30 -10.38
C VAL A 134 6.75 -0.15 -9.85
N PRO A 135 6.56 -1.43 -9.51
CA PRO A 135 5.29 -1.96 -9.00
C PRO A 135 5.07 -1.63 -7.51
N LEU A 136 5.49 -0.45 -7.08
CA LEU A 136 5.32 0.06 -5.73
C LEU A 136 4.57 1.38 -5.79
N ILE A 137 3.73 1.64 -4.80
CA ILE A 137 2.90 2.85 -4.72
C ILE A 137 3.42 3.73 -3.59
N GLY A 138 3.64 5.01 -3.92
CA GLY A 138 4.05 6.02 -2.96
C GLY A 138 5.52 6.44 -3.08
N PHE A 139 5.71 7.75 -2.97
CA PHE A 139 7.04 8.36 -3.10
C PHE A 139 8.03 7.84 -2.04
N PHE A 140 7.54 7.54 -0.83
CA PHE A 140 8.38 6.96 0.23
C PHE A 140 8.94 5.58 -0.16
N GLN A 141 8.16 4.75 -0.87
CA GLN A 141 8.66 3.45 -1.36
C GLN A 141 9.68 3.62 -2.48
N ILE A 142 9.50 4.62 -3.35
CA ILE A 142 10.49 4.97 -4.37
C ILE A 142 11.81 5.41 -3.72
N LYS A 143 11.75 6.25 -2.67
CA LYS A 143 12.95 6.63 -1.91
C LYS A 143 13.65 5.41 -1.30
N ASN A 144 12.90 4.50 -0.68
CA ASN A 144 13.46 3.26 -0.13
C ASN A 144 14.11 2.40 -1.22
N LEU A 145 13.47 2.29 -2.39
CA LEU A 145 14.02 1.57 -3.54
C LEU A 145 15.33 2.19 -4.03
N LEU A 146 15.39 3.52 -4.15
CA LEU A 146 16.61 4.21 -4.61
C LEU A 146 17.77 4.06 -3.61
N MET A 147 17.47 4.10 -2.30
CA MET A 147 18.46 3.80 -1.26
C MET A 147 18.92 2.34 -1.32
N ALA A 148 18.02 1.41 -1.59
CA ALA A 148 18.36 -0.01 -1.77
C ALA A 148 19.21 -0.24 -3.02
N ILE A 149 18.99 0.51 -4.12
CA ILE A 149 19.84 0.49 -5.33
C ILE A 149 21.27 0.88 -4.97
N LEU A 150 21.47 1.99 -4.25
CA LEU A 150 22.79 2.42 -3.81
C LEU A 150 23.47 1.39 -2.91
N ALA A 151 22.73 0.77 -2.00
CA ALA A 151 23.28 -0.27 -1.13
C ALA A 151 23.68 -1.54 -1.90
N ALA A 152 22.86 -1.95 -2.86
CA ALA A 152 23.12 -3.12 -3.71
C ALA A 152 24.36 -2.89 -4.62
N GLU A 153 24.48 -1.71 -5.21
CA GLU A 153 25.67 -1.33 -6.00
C GLU A 153 26.93 -1.35 -5.13
N ASN A 154 26.84 -0.84 -3.90
CA ASN A 154 27.95 -0.89 -2.94
C ASN A 154 28.32 -2.31 -2.47
N SER A 155 27.43 -3.27 -2.67
CA SER A 155 27.70 -4.69 -2.41
C SER A 155 28.34 -5.39 -3.61
N GLY A 156 28.70 -4.64 -4.68
CA GLY A 156 29.38 -5.15 -5.87
C GLY A 156 28.46 -5.51 -7.02
N LEU A 157 27.15 -5.22 -6.95
CA LEU A 157 26.23 -5.49 -8.06
C LEU A 157 26.31 -4.37 -9.11
N ASN A 158 26.30 -4.76 -10.38
CA ASN A 158 26.26 -3.79 -11.48
C ASN A 158 24.89 -3.10 -11.55
N ILE A 159 24.89 -1.76 -11.71
CA ILE A 159 23.67 -0.95 -11.76
C ILE A 159 22.68 -1.40 -12.84
N ASN A 160 23.15 -1.81 -14.01
CA ASN A 160 22.26 -2.28 -15.09
C ASN A 160 21.56 -3.60 -14.70
N THR A 161 22.25 -4.49 -13.98
CA THR A 161 21.67 -5.73 -13.43
C THR A 161 20.62 -5.41 -12.37
N ILE A 162 20.91 -4.46 -11.47
CA ILE A 162 19.98 -3.99 -10.44
C ILE A 162 18.73 -3.44 -11.11
N VAL A 163 18.88 -2.50 -12.06
CA VAL A 163 17.75 -1.86 -12.77
C VAL A 163 16.90 -2.88 -13.53
N LYS A 164 17.52 -3.85 -14.21
CA LYS A 164 16.79 -4.94 -14.88
C LYS A 164 15.97 -5.79 -13.89
N SER A 165 16.49 -6.00 -12.69
CA SER A 165 15.81 -6.81 -11.66
C SER A 165 14.59 -6.11 -11.04
N ILE A 166 14.48 -4.78 -11.13
CA ILE A 166 13.37 -4.00 -10.55
C ILE A 166 12.02 -4.44 -11.11
N LYS A 167 11.96 -4.85 -12.38
CA LYS A 167 10.75 -5.40 -13.00
C LYS A 167 10.23 -6.67 -12.30
N LYS A 168 11.08 -7.37 -11.55
CA LYS A 168 10.76 -8.61 -10.81
C LYS A 168 10.44 -8.35 -9.34
N ILE A 169 10.58 -7.09 -8.87
CA ILE A 169 10.29 -6.73 -7.48
C ILE A 169 8.80 -6.95 -7.25
N LYS A 170 8.49 -7.65 -6.16
CA LYS A 170 7.14 -7.80 -5.64
C LYS A 170 6.89 -6.74 -4.58
N GLU A 171 5.62 -6.43 -4.36
CA GLU A 171 5.21 -5.58 -3.24
C GLU A 171 5.76 -6.13 -1.91
N VAL A 172 6.21 -5.23 -1.05
CA VAL A 172 6.72 -5.60 0.28
C VAL A 172 5.54 -6.03 1.15
N ASN A 173 5.62 -7.23 1.73
CA ASN A 173 4.55 -7.80 2.54
C ASN A 173 4.15 -6.85 3.69
N GLY A 174 2.88 -6.46 3.72
CA GLY A 174 2.34 -5.57 4.74
C GLY A 174 2.87 -4.13 4.70
N ARG A 175 3.39 -3.64 3.58
CA ARG A 175 3.83 -2.26 3.38
C ARG A 175 3.11 -1.65 2.18
N LEU A 176 1.99 -0.99 2.42
CA LEU A 176 1.06 -0.43 1.43
C LEU A 176 0.78 -1.45 0.30
N GLN A 177 0.59 -2.71 0.71
CA GLN A 177 0.45 -3.86 -0.19
C GLN A 177 -0.98 -3.96 -0.70
N LEU A 178 -1.16 -4.00 -2.03
CA LEU A 178 -2.44 -4.33 -2.65
C LEU A 178 -2.72 -5.83 -2.47
N ILE A 179 -3.75 -6.16 -1.71
CA ILE A 179 -4.11 -7.56 -1.42
C ILE A 179 -5.16 -8.09 -2.39
N ARG A 180 -6.12 -7.23 -2.75
CA ARG A 180 -7.25 -7.63 -3.58
C ARG A 180 -7.89 -6.43 -4.27
N THR A 181 -8.29 -6.64 -5.52
CA THR A 181 -9.26 -5.78 -6.20
C THR A 181 -10.60 -6.50 -6.21
N LEU A 182 -11.65 -5.82 -5.80
CA LEU A 182 -13.01 -6.36 -5.74
C LEU A 182 -13.70 -6.28 -7.10
N PRO A 183 -14.81 -7.01 -7.34
CA PRO A 183 -15.57 -6.91 -8.59
C PRO A 183 -16.07 -5.48 -8.90
N ASN A 184 -16.38 -4.68 -7.87
CA ASN A 184 -16.72 -3.25 -8.02
C ASN A 184 -15.49 -2.35 -8.19
N GLN A 185 -14.31 -2.91 -8.51
CA GLN A 185 -13.03 -2.23 -8.70
C GLN A 185 -12.48 -1.53 -7.46
N ALA A 186 -13.09 -1.70 -6.29
CA ALA A 186 -12.50 -1.23 -5.04
C ALA A 186 -11.22 -2.02 -4.71
N LYS A 187 -10.20 -1.31 -4.24
CA LYS A 187 -8.87 -1.88 -3.94
C LYS A 187 -8.62 -1.91 -2.44
N ILE A 188 -8.09 -3.03 -1.96
CA ILE A 188 -7.81 -3.26 -0.54
C ILE A 188 -6.32 -3.31 -0.33
N PHE A 189 -5.82 -2.37 0.45
CA PHE A 189 -4.41 -2.26 0.84
C PHE A 189 -4.21 -2.64 2.30
N ILE A 190 -3.07 -3.26 2.59
CA ILE A 190 -2.60 -3.51 3.96
C ILE A 190 -1.30 -2.77 4.20
N ASP A 191 -1.19 -2.11 5.36
CA ASP A 191 0.01 -1.40 5.77
C ASP A 191 0.34 -1.62 7.26
N TYR A 192 1.61 -1.56 7.59
CA TYR A 192 2.11 -1.60 8.96
C TYR A 192 2.03 -0.24 9.67
N ALA A 193 1.44 0.76 9.07
CA ALA A 193 1.31 2.11 9.60
C ALA A 193 0.61 2.12 10.97
N HIS A 194 1.38 2.20 12.04
CA HIS A 194 0.94 2.18 13.44
C HIS A 194 1.39 3.43 14.22
N THR A 195 1.91 4.43 13.53
CA THR A 195 2.24 5.75 14.05
C THR A 195 1.48 6.85 13.32
N PRO A 196 1.26 8.04 13.91
CA PRO A 196 0.56 9.14 13.25
C PRO A 196 1.16 9.49 11.88
N ASN A 197 2.47 9.65 11.81
CA ASN A 197 3.17 10.00 10.57
C ASN A 197 3.04 8.90 9.51
N ALA A 198 3.26 7.62 9.87
CA ALA A 198 3.13 6.52 8.92
C ALA A 198 1.70 6.43 8.37
N LEU A 199 0.68 6.59 9.24
CA LEU A 199 -0.71 6.55 8.83
C LEU A 199 -1.06 7.74 7.91
N GLU A 200 -0.56 8.94 8.22
CA GLU A 200 -0.72 10.12 7.36
C GLU A 200 -0.10 9.88 5.98
N VAL A 201 1.13 9.41 5.94
CA VAL A 201 1.85 9.12 4.68
C VAL A 201 1.09 8.09 3.86
N SER A 202 0.59 7.00 4.46
CA SER A 202 -0.13 5.95 3.73
C SER A 202 -1.46 6.45 3.18
N LEU A 203 -2.28 7.15 3.99
CA LEU A 203 -3.55 7.72 3.56
C LEU A 203 -3.37 8.77 2.46
N LYS A 204 -2.42 9.69 2.65
CA LYS A 204 -2.09 10.73 1.68
C LYS A 204 -1.59 10.14 0.36
N THR A 205 -0.72 9.14 0.43
CA THR A 205 -0.21 8.42 -0.75
C THR A 205 -1.35 7.79 -1.56
N LEU A 206 -2.27 7.08 -0.92
CA LEU A 206 -3.41 6.47 -1.61
C LEU A 206 -4.34 7.53 -2.20
N LYS A 207 -4.62 8.60 -1.45
CA LYS A 207 -5.40 9.74 -1.94
C LYS A 207 -4.77 10.37 -3.18
N GLU A 208 -3.48 10.66 -3.16
CA GLU A 208 -2.76 11.29 -4.27
C GLU A 208 -2.64 10.35 -5.49
N HIS A 209 -2.46 9.05 -5.25
CA HIS A 209 -2.30 8.08 -6.33
C HIS A 209 -3.61 7.79 -7.07
N TYR A 210 -4.73 7.68 -6.35
CA TYR A 210 -6.04 7.32 -6.90
C TYR A 210 -7.01 8.48 -7.02
N ASN A 211 -6.66 9.66 -6.50
CA ASN A 211 -7.52 10.85 -6.43
C ASN A 211 -8.83 10.61 -5.67
N ILE A 212 -8.81 9.75 -4.64
CA ILE A 212 -9.95 9.35 -3.82
C ILE A 212 -9.52 9.29 -2.35
N ASN A 213 -10.35 9.83 -1.44
CA ASN A 213 -10.13 9.64 -0.01
C ASN A 213 -10.36 8.16 0.34
N PRO A 214 -9.39 7.44 0.93
CA PRO A 214 -9.56 6.05 1.29
C PRO A 214 -10.47 5.88 2.51
N ASP A 215 -11.16 4.75 2.59
CA ASP A 215 -11.70 4.23 3.84
C ASP A 215 -10.56 3.63 4.66
N VAL A 216 -10.58 3.76 5.99
CA VAL A 216 -9.52 3.22 6.84
C VAL A 216 -10.05 2.31 7.95
N VAL A 217 -9.39 1.16 8.12
CA VAL A 217 -9.57 0.27 9.27
C VAL A 217 -8.30 0.31 10.10
N PHE A 218 -8.38 0.78 11.36
CA PHE A 218 -7.20 0.86 12.22
C PHE A 218 -7.53 0.68 13.70
N GLY A 219 -6.49 0.35 14.46
CA GLY A 219 -6.49 0.32 15.92
C GLY A 219 -5.13 0.74 16.44
N CYS A 220 -4.96 0.72 17.76
CA CYS A 220 -3.68 0.99 18.39
C CYS A 220 -3.31 -0.15 19.35
N GLY A 221 -2.00 -0.45 19.42
CA GLY A 221 -1.48 -1.42 20.36
C GLY A 221 -1.53 -0.90 21.81
N GLY A 222 -1.75 -1.83 22.75
CA GLY A 222 -1.55 -1.61 24.17
C GLY A 222 -0.06 -1.66 24.54
N GLU A 223 0.31 -1.12 25.69
CA GLU A 223 1.70 -1.04 26.18
C GLU A 223 2.65 -0.34 25.20
N ARG A 224 2.12 0.71 24.57
CA ARG A 224 2.81 1.57 23.61
C ARG A 224 2.47 3.03 23.90
N ASP A 225 3.12 3.95 23.20
CA ASP A 225 2.85 5.39 23.31
C ASP A 225 1.35 5.71 23.21
N LYS A 226 0.76 6.06 24.36
CA LYS A 226 -0.68 6.40 24.47
C LYS A 226 -1.00 7.73 23.79
N LYS A 227 -0.05 8.68 23.77
CA LYS A 227 -0.23 10.03 23.22
C LYS A 227 -0.48 10.00 21.71
N LYS A 228 0.00 8.98 21.00
CA LYS A 228 -0.23 8.85 19.55
C LYS A 228 -1.69 8.53 19.19
N ARG A 229 -2.48 7.91 20.09
CA ARG A 229 -3.84 7.43 19.82
C ARG A 229 -4.78 8.54 19.32
N PRO A 230 -4.96 9.67 20.04
CA PRO A 230 -5.78 10.77 19.55
C PRO A 230 -5.18 11.49 18.33
N ILE A 231 -3.85 11.46 18.16
CA ILE A 231 -3.21 12.06 16.98
C ILE A 231 -3.52 11.24 15.72
N MET A 232 -3.50 9.90 15.82
CA MET A 232 -3.89 9.02 14.70
C MET A 232 -5.35 9.23 14.28
N ALA A 233 -6.25 9.48 15.25
CA ALA A 233 -7.64 9.83 14.97
C ALA A 233 -7.75 11.12 14.15
N LYS A 234 -7.02 12.20 14.54
CA LYS A 234 -6.98 13.46 13.78
C LYS A 234 -6.47 13.27 12.35
N VAL A 235 -5.47 12.41 12.17
CA VAL A 235 -4.96 12.05 10.83
C VAL A 235 -6.04 11.38 9.99
N CYS A 236 -6.75 10.40 10.55
CA CYS A 236 -7.85 9.73 9.85
C CYS A 236 -8.97 10.70 9.51
N GLU A 237 -9.36 11.60 10.44
CA GLU A 237 -10.39 12.62 10.21
C GLU A 237 -10.05 13.54 9.02
N LYS A 238 -8.77 13.83 8.81
CA LYS A 238 -8.29 14.71 7.73
C LYS A 238 -8.24 14.04 6.35
N TYR A 239 -7.88 12.75 6.29
CA TYR A 239 -7.53 12.10 5.04
C TYR A 239 -8.42 10.92 4.65
N ALA A 240 -9.20 10.34 5.57
CA ALA A 240 -10.08 9.22 5.27
C ALA A 240 -11.53 9.66 5.01
N GLU A 241 -12.27 8.85 4.25
CA GLU A 241 -13.70 9.06 4.00
C GLU A 241 -14.56 8.38 5.06
N LYS A 242 -14.33 7.08 5.31
CA LYS A 242 -14.96 6.31 6.39
C LYS A 242 -13.88 5.74 7.29
N ILE A 243 -14.17 5.68 8.58
CA ILE A 243 -13.22 5.28 9.60
C ILE A 243 -13.82 4.13 10.42
N TYR A 244 -13.11 3.00 10.45
CA TYR A 244 -13.47 1.82 11.22
C TYR A 244 -12.42 1.62 12.32
N ILE A 245 -12.81 1.91 13.56
CA ILE A 245 -11.94 1.74 14.74
C ILE A 245 -12.10 0.34 15.28
N THR A 246 -11.00 -0.38 15.44
CA THR A 246 -11.01 -1.77 15.87
C THR A 246 -9.85 -2.07 16.83
N ASP A 247 -9.80 -3.29 17.37
CA ASP A 247 -8.68 -3.73 18.18
C ASP A 247 -7.47 -4.08 17.29
N ASP A 248 -6.29 -3.71 17.76
CA ASP A 248 -5.00 -4.14 17.22
C ASP A 248 -4.43 -5.25 18.12
N ASN A 249 -3.37 -5.02 18.85
CA ASN A 249 -2.81 -5.87 19.89
C ASN A 249 -3.01 -5.20 21.26
N PRO A 250 -4.14 -5.36 21.95
CA PRO A 250 -4.39 -4.69 23.23
C PRO A 250 -3.41 -5.10 24.34
N ARG A 251 -2.83 -6.28 24.26
CA ARG A 251 -1.96 -6.87 25.29
C ARG A 251 -2.63 -6.84 26.66
N ASN A 252 -1.99 -6.23 27.67
CA ASN A 252 -2.53 -6.14 29.03
C ASN A 252 -3.46 -4.92 29.25
N GLU A 253 -3.57 -4.00 28.27
CA GLU A 253 -4.49 -2.87 28.37
C GLU A 253 -5.94 -3.26 28.00
N SER A 254 -6.92 -2.56 28.58
CA SER A 254 -8.32 -2.69 28.20
C SER A 254 -8.53 -2.24 26.74
N PRO A 255 -9.02 -3.11 25.84
CA PRO A 255 -9.30 -2.74 24.45
C PRO A 255 -10.30 -1.59 24.33
N GLN A 256 -11.27 -1.53 25.25
CA GLN A 256 -12.29 -0.47 25.29
C GLN A 256 -11.64 0.90 25.58
N LEU A 257 -10.74 0.97 26.57
CA LEU A 257 -10.03 2.22 26.89
C LEU A 257 -9.15 2.68 25.72
N ILE A 258 -8.49 1.75 25.03
CA ILE A 258 -7.71 2.09 23.84
C ILE A 258 -8.62 2.75 22.78
N ARG A 259 -9.78 2.17 22.49
CA ARG A 259 -10.72 2.74 21.50
C ARG A 259 -11.28 4.08 21.96
N GLN A 260 -11.56 4.26 23.26
CA GLN A 260 -11.98 5.56 23.81
C GLN A 260 -10.93 6.64 23.64
N MET A 261 -9.64 6.31 23.89
CA MET A 261 -8.53 7.22 23.66
C MET A 261 -8.35 7.58 22.18
N ILE A 262 -8.60 6.67 21.26
CA ILE A 262 -8.63 6.98 19.83
C ILE A 262 -9.80 7.95 19.56
N MET A 263 -10.99 7.64 20.06
CA MET A 263 -12.20 8.45 19.87
C MET A 263 -12.06 9.89 20.38
N SER A 264 -11.29 10.12 21.44
CA SER A 264 -11.07 11.47 21.98
C SER A 264 -10.31 12.41 21.02
N GLY A 265 -9.68 11.85 19.99
CA GLY A 265 -8.97 12.65 18.99
C GLY A 265 -9.85 13.23 17.88
N PHE A 266 -11.07 12.75 17.71
CA PHE A 266 -11.98 13.22 16.68
C PHE A 266 -12.78 14.45 17.13
N LYS A 267 -12.86 15.46 16.26
CA LYS A 267 -13.74 16.62 16.44
C LYS A 267 -15.15 16.34 15.91
N LYS A 268 -15.23 15.62 14.78
CA LYS A 268 -16.50 15.25 14.13
C LYS A 268 -16.67 13.73 14.19
N ARG A 269 -17.84 13.26 14.57
CA ARG A 269 -18.14 11.81 14.69
C ARG A 269 -18.83 11.22 13.45
N LYS A 270 -18.90 11.99 12.37
CA LYS A 270 -19.53 11.53 11.11
C LYS A 270 -18.62 10.50 10.43
N ASN A 271 -19.23 9.44 9.88
CA ASN A 271 -18.55 8.36 9.14
C ASN A 271 -17.56 7.52 9.98
N ILE A 272 -17.71 7.50 11.30
CA ILE A 272 -16.90 6.67 12.21
C ILE A 272 -17.73 5.49 12.71
N GLN A 273 -17.17 4.29 12.66
CA GLN A 273 -17.76 3.09 13.25
C GLN A 273 -16.75 2.41 14.18
N ILE A 274 -17.20 2.06 15.38
CA ILE A 274 -16.41 1.30 16.34
C ILE A 274 -16.83 -0.17 16.24
N ILE A 275 -15.92 -1.01 15.75
CA ILE A 275 -16.15 -2.45 15.60
C ILE A 275 -14.98 -3.18 16.28
N PRO A 276 -15.14 -3.64 17.52
CA PRO A 276 -14.06 -4.24 18.31
C PRO A 276 -13.37 -5.41 17.60
N LEU A 277 -14.14 -6.34 17.05
CA LEU A 277 -13.61 -7.51 16.36
C LEU A 277 -13.01 -7.11 15.00
N ARG A 278 -11.69 -7.21 14.88
CA ARG A 278 -10.93 -6.77 13.68
C ARG A 278 -11.39 -7.43 12.39
N SER A 279 -11.66 -8.72 12.41
CA SER A 279 -12.17 -9.43 11.23
C SER A 279 -13.53 -8.87 10.78
N LYS A 280 -14.42 -8.54 11.73
CA LYS A 280 -15.71 -7.92 11.44
C LYS A 280 -15.54 -6.50 10.92
N ALA A 281 -14.62 -5.70 11.47
CA ALA A 281 -14.32 -4.35 11.00
C ALA A 281 -13.85 -4.37 9.53
N ILE A 282 -12.88 -5.25 9.20
CA ILE A 282 -12.37 -5.45 7.85
C ILE A 282 -13.50 -5.88 6.90
N THR A 283 -14.30 -6.87 7.30
CA THR A 283 -15.43 -7.37 6.48
C THR A 283 -16.46 -6.26 6.24
N THR A 284 -16.80 -5.48 7.28
CA THR A 284 -17.75 -4.37 7.16
C THR A 284 -17.23 -3.27 6.22
N ALA A 285 -15.94 -2.91 6.33
CA ALA A 285 -15.33 -1.94 5.41
C ALA A 285 -15.40 -2.41 3.96
N ILE A 286 -15.15 -3.70 3.71
CA ILE A 286 -15.19 -4.31 2.37
C ILE A 286 -16.63 -4.34 1.82
N ILE A 287 -17.61 -4.75 2.62
CA ILE A 287 -19.03 -4.77 2.22
C ILE A 287 -19.53 -3.37 1.88
N ASN A 288 -19.13 -2.37 2.66
CA ASN A 288 -19.54 -0.97 2.50
C ASN A 288 -18.67 -0.19 1.47
N SER A 289 -17.78 -0.89 0.76
CA SER A 289 -16.90 -0.24 -0.21
C SER A 289 -17.68 0.36 -1.38
N LYS A 290 -17.33 1.58 -1.74
CA LYS A 290 -17.83 2.21 -2.96
C LYS A 290 -17.16 1.60 -4.17
N PRO A 291 -17.81 1.64 -5.35
CA PRO A 291 -17.14 1.34 -6.61
C PRO A 291 -15.88 2.20 -6.81
N ASN A 292 -14.81 1.58 -7.30
CA ASN A 292 -13.45 2.16 -7.40
C ASN A 292 -12.88 2.68 -6.06
N GLY A 293 -13.54 2.40 -4.92
CA GLY A 293 -13.10 2.85 -3.60
C GLY A 293 -11.74 2.28 -3.21
N ILE A 294 -11.11 2.93 -2.25
CA ILE A 294 -9.83 2.49 -1.68
C ILE A 294 -10.03 2.19 -0.21
N ILE A 295 -9.58 1.03 0.24
CA ILE A 295 -9.63 0.63 1.65
C ILE A 295 -8.21 0.41 2.13
N LEU A 296 -7.82 1.10 3.19
CA LEU A 296 -6.56 0.89 3.89
C LEU A 296 -6.82 0.15 5.21
N ILE A 297 -6.21 -1.01 5.38
CA ILE A 297 -6.18 -1.75 6.66
C ILE A 297 -4.80 -1.49 7.27
N ALA A 298 -4.76 -0.69 8.34
CA ALA A 298 -3.53 -0.19 8.93
C ALA A 298 -3.23 -0.79 10.32
N GLY A 299 -1.96 -0.81 10.69
CA GLY A 299 -1.45 -1.15 12.03
C GLY A 299 -0.65 -2.43 12.06
N LYS A 300 -1.18 -3.54 11.57
CA LYS A 300 -0.59 -4.88 11.71
C LYS A 300 0.29 -5.31 10.54
N GLY A 301 0.03 -4.81 9.34
CA GLY A 301 0.80 -5.15 8.16
C GLY A 301 0.94 -6.66 7.93
N HIS A 302 2.15 -7.19 8.11
CA HIS A 302 2.47 -8.61 7.93
C HIS A 302 2.25 -9.49 9.17
N GLU A 303 1.84 -8.91 10.30
CA GLU A 303 1.60 -9.68 11.53
C GLU A 303 0.50 -10.73 11.34
N THR A 304 0.72 -11.89 11.94
CA THR A 304 -0.18 -13.05 11.81
C THR A 304 -0.93 -13.37 13.11
N VAL A 305 -0.64 -12.66 14.18
CA VAL A 305 -1.25 -12.88 15.51
C VAL A 305 -1.86 -11.60 16.05
N GLN A 306 -2.88 -11.74 16.89
CA GLN A 306 -3.48 -10.67 17.68
C GLN A 306 -3.39 -11.06 19.16
N ILE A 307 -2.80 -10.17 19.98
CA ILE A 307 -2.43 -10.45 21.37
C ILE A 307 -3.39 -9.71 22.31
N TYR A 308 -4.12 -10.47 23.10
CA TYR A 308 -4.90 -10.03 24.24
C TYR A 308 -4.27 -10.57 25.54
N LYS A 309 -4.59 -9.99 26.69
CA LYS A 309 -4.01 -10.31 28.00
C LYS A 309 -3.73 -11.82 28.20
N ASN A 310 -4.74 -12.65 28.00
CA ASN A 310 -4.69 -14.10 28.26
C ASN A 310 -4.85 -14.93 26.97
N LYS A 311 -4.77 -14.31 25.78
CA LYS A 311 -5.10 -14.98 24.53
C LYS A 311 -4.31 -14.47 23.37
N ILE A 312 -3.72 -15.39 22.64
CA ILE A 312 -3.11 -15.11 21.32
C ILE A 312 -4.01 -15.71 20.24
N LEU A 313 -4.50 -14.89 19.35
CA LEU A 313 -5.35 -15.30 18.25
C LEU A 313 -4.53 -15.32 16.96
N ASN A 314 -4.62 -16.38 16.20
CA ASN A 314 -4.12 -16.40 14.82
C ASN A 314 -5.02 -15.49 13.96
N SER A 315 -4.54 -14.32 13.63
CA SER A 315 -5.30 -13.28 12.93
C SER A 315 -4.40 -12.47 12.00
N SER A 316 -4.43 -12.81 10.73
CA SER A 316 -3.74 -12.08 9.67
C SER A 316 -4.75 -11.28 8.85
N ASP A 317 -4.55 -9.98 8.74
CA ASP A 317 -5.40 -9.11 7.92
C ASP A 317 -5.46 -9.61 6.46
N LYS A 318 -4.34 -10.06 5.92
CA LYS A 318 -4.24 -10.63 4.57
C LYS A 318 -5.09 -11.90 4.41
N THR A 319 -5.07 -12.76 5.40
CA THR A 319 -5.87 -13.99 5.39
C THR A 319 -7.36 -13.68 5.49
N ILE A 320 -7.74 -12.70 6.33
CA ILE A 320 -9.14 -12.25 6.45
C ILE A 320 -9.63 -11.74 5.10
N VAL A 321 -8.91 -10.81 4.46
CA VAL A 321 -9.27 -10.25 3.15
C VAL A 321 -9.42 -11.33 2.08
N LYS A 322 -8.49 -12.30 2.03
CA LYS A 322 -8.54 -13.39 1.04
C LYS A 322 -9.69 -14.36 1.24
N LYS A 323 -10.07 -14.65 2.51
CA LYS A 323 -11.16 -15.58 2.85
C LYS A 323 -12.57 -15.00 2.65
N ILE A 324 -12.71 -13.68 2.49
CA ILE A 324 -14.03 -13.08 2.26
C ILE A 324 -14.61 -13.61 0.94
N ASN A 325 -15.77 -14.26 1.03
CA ASN A 325 -16.50 -14.72 -0.14
C ASN A 325 -17.19 -13.53 -0.81
N ILE A 326 -16.59 -13.05 -1.90
CA ILE A 326 -17.06 -11.87 -2.64
C ILE A 326 -18.42 -12.13 -3.29
N ASN A 327 -18.72 -13.36 -3.68
CA ASN A 327 -19.98 -13.69 -4.34
C ASN A 327 -21.19 -13.55 -3.39
N LYS A 328 -20.95 -13.53 -2.07
CA LYS A 328 -21.97 -13.27 -1.05
C LYS A 328 -22.11 -11.77 -0.71
N ILE A 329 -21.23 -10.91 -1.21
CA ILE A 329 -21.31 -9.47 -0.98
C ILE A 329 -22.39 -8.92 -1.92
N LYS A 330 -23.57 -8.65 -1.39
CA LYS A 330 -24.60 -7.86 -2.07
C LYS A 330 -24.14 -6.41 -2.07
N TYR A 331 -23.43 -5.97 -3.10
CA TYR A 331 -23.20 -4.55 -3.31
C TYR A 331 -24.58 -3.88 -3.49
N SER A 332 -24.85 -2.82 -2.74
CA SER A 332 -26.16 -2.16 -2.84
C SER A 332 -26.39 -1.74 -4.28
N LYS A 333 -27.54 -2.10 -4.86
CA LYS A 333 -27.93 -1.78 -6.25
C LYS A 333 -27.75 -0.27 -6.58
N LYS A 334 -27.86 0.59 -5.58
CA LYS A 334 -27.71 2.04 -5.69
C LYS A 334 -26.32 2.51 -6.17
N ASN A 335 -25.26 1.73 -5.92
CA ASN A 335 -23.88 2.12 -6.22
C ASN A 335 -23.41 1.72 -7.63
N TYR A 336 -24.02 0.71 -8.24
CA TYR A 336 -23.68 0.32 -9.62
C TYR A 336 -24.24 1.29 -10.67
N ASN A 337 -25.38 1.91 -10.40
CA ASN A 337 -26.03 2.85 -11.32
C ASN A 337 -25.27 4.18 -11.48
N GLN A 338 -24.33 4.51 -10.59
CA GLN A 338 -23.56 5.76 -10.69
C GLN A 338 -22.28 5.68 -11.52
N ILE A 339 -21.69 4.49 -11.74
CA ILE A 339 -20.39 4.37 -12.43
C ILE A 339 -20.54 4.21 -13.93
N LEU A 340 -21.58 3.54 -14.37
CA LEU A 340 -21.92 3.43 -15.79
C LEU A 340 -22.92 4.52 -16.23
N ASN A 341 -23.04 5.58 -15.43
CA ASN A 341 -23.89 6.69 -15.74
C ASN A 341 -23.49 7.33 -17.06
N THR A 342 -24.47 7.26 -17.94
CA THR A 342 -24.78 8.24 -19.01
C THR A 342 -23.62 8.74 -19.86
N GLU A 343 -22.47 9.11 -19.30
CA GLU A 343 -21.38 9.70 -20.08
C GLU A 343 -20.60 8.68 -20.93
N ILE A 344 -20.28 7.51 -20.38
CA ILE A 344 -19.56 6.44 -21.11
C ILE A 344 -20.53 5.77 -22.09
N LEU A 345 -21.75 5.44 -21.66
CA LEU A 345 -22.77 4.88 -22.53
C LEU A 345 -23.29 5.90 -23.56
N TYR A 346 -23.37 7.18 -23.19
CA TYR A 346 -23.70 8.26 -24.13
C TYR A 346 -22.58 8.44 -25.17
N LYS A 347 -21.31 8.42 -24.77
CA LYS A 347 -20.16 8.43 -25.69
C LYS A 347 -20.17 7.23 -26.65
N LEU A 348 -20.60 6.05 -26.15
CA LEU A 348 -20.67 4.82 -26.94
C LEU A 348 -21.93 4.69 -27.80
N THR A 349 -23.08 5.21 -27.34
CA THR A 349 -24.40 4.92 -27.98
C THR A 349 -25.07 6.14 -28.54
N LYS A 350 -24.69 7.34 -28.14
CA LYS A 350 -25.40 8.63 -28.41
C LYS A 350 -26.90 8.57 -28.06
N LYS A 351 -27.32 7.60 -27.25
CA LYS A 351 -28.69 7.48 -26.74
C LYS A 351 -28.74 7.90 -25.30
N ASN A 352 -29.56 8.90 -24.98
CA ASN A 352 -29.85 9.31 -23.62
C ASN A 352 -30.69 8.24 -22.90
N ASN A 353 -30.42 7.99 -21.61
CA ASN A 353 -31.27 7.20 -20.71
C ASN A 353 -31.37 5.68 -20.92
N ILE A 354 -30.24 4.98 -21.18
CA ILE A 354 -30.22 3.52 -21.08
C ILE A 354 -30.17 3.11 -19.61
N LYS A 355 -31.30 2.65 -19.07
CA LYS A 355 -31.35 2.10 -17.71
C LYS A 355 -30.94 0.62 -17.69
N PHE A 356 -29.97 0.25 -16.86
CA PHE A 356 -29.58 -1.14 -16.63
C PHE A 356 -29.18 -1.35 -15.15
N GLU A 357 -29.20 -2.60 -14.71
CA GLU A 357 -28.97 -2.98 -13.30
C GLU A 357 -27.63 -3.67 -13.07
N GLY A 358 -26.92 -4.10 -14.13
CA GLY A 358 -25.62 -4.76 -14.05
C GLY A 358 -25.04 -5.06 -15.42
N VAL A 359 -23.80 -5.58 -15.41
CA VAL A 359 -23.05 -5.97 -16.60
C VAL A 359 -22.56 -7.40 -16.43
N SER A 360 -22.61 -8.23 -17.47
CA SER A 360 -22.05 -9.58 -17.50
C SER A 360 -21.32 -9.86 -18.80
N ILE A 361 -20.26 -10.66 -18.73
CA ILE A 361 -19.58 -11.26 -19.89
C ILE A 361 -19.94 -12.74 -20.06
N ASP A 362 -20.72 -13.29 -19.12
CA ASP A 362 -21.21 -14.67 -19.15
C ASP A 362 -22.72 -14.67 -19.44
N SER A 363 -23.11 -15.30 -20.54
CA SER A 363 -24.49 -15.40 -21.00
C SER A 363 -25.38 -16.27 -20.09
N LYS A 364 -24.78 -17.21 -19.35
CA LYS A 364 -25.52 -18.17 -18.49
C LYS A 364 -25.97 -17.56 -17.18
N ILE A 365 -25.20 -16.62 -16.62
CA ILE A 365 -25.49 -16.00 -15.32
C ILE A 365 -26.09 -14.60 -15.43
N ILE A 366 -26.41 -14.16 -16.64
CA ILE A 366 -26.95 -12.82 -16.88
C ILE A 366 -28.35 -12.68 -16.27
N GLN A 367 -28.61 -11.52 -15.68
CA GLN A 367 -29.90 -11.22 -15.03
C GLN A 367 -30.73 -10.23 -15.85
N LYS A 368 -32.04 -10.20 -15.58
CA LYS A 368 -32.96 -9.21 -16.18
C LYS A 368 -32.44 -7.79 -16.01
N LYS A 369 -32.50 -6.98 -17.07
CA LYS A 369 -31.99 -5.61 -17.16
C LYS A 369 -30.45 -5.46 -17.13
N ASN A 370 -29.68 -6.55 -17.20
CA ASN A 370 -28.24 -6.46 -17.35
C ASN A 370 -27.83 -6.16 -18.79
N ILE A 371 -26.63 -5.60 -18.96
CA ILE A 371 -25.96 -5.49 -20.25
C ILE A 371 -24.98 -6.67 -20.39
N PHE A 372 -25.02 -7.34 -21.53
CA PHE A 372 -24.03 -8.35 -21.90
C PHE A 372 -22.92 -7.72 -22.74
N ILE A 373 -21.65 -7.97 -22.41
CA ILE A 373 -20.51 -7.52 -23.22
C ILE A 373 -19.89 -8.71 -23.92
N ALA A 374 -19.95 -8.72 -25.26
CA ALA A 374 -19.37 -9.79 -26.08
C ALA A 374 -17.86 -9.58 -26.25
N ILE A 375 -17.04 -10.25 -25.45
CA ILE A 375 -15.59 -10.19 -25.52
C ILE A 375 -15.07 -11.33 -26.38
N LYS A 376 -14.18 -11.03 -27.35
CA LYS A 376 -13.42 -12.04 -28.08
C LYS A 376 -12.13 -12.36 -27.32
N GLY A 377 -12.08 -13.51 -26.66
CA GLY A 377 -10.90 -14.05 -25.99
C GLY A 377 -10.09 -14.98 -26.90
N LYS A 378 -9.01 -15.54 -26.37
CA LYS A 378 -8.15 -16.51 -27.10
C LYS A 378 -8.88 -17.81 -27.46
N ASN A 379 -9.72 -18.33 -26.55
CA ASN A 379 -10.37 -19.63 -26.67
C ASN A 379 -11.86 -19.56 -27.00
N HIS A 380 -12.52 -18.43 -26.75
CA HIS A 380 -13.96 -18.23 -26.95
C HIS A 380 -14.26 -16.87 -27.53
N ASP A 381 -15.25 -16.81 -28.41
CA ASP A 381 -15.78 -15.55 -28.94
C ASP A 381 -17.15 -15.27 -28.32
N GLY A 382 -17.20 -14.28 -27.42
CA GLY A 382 -18.43 -13.86 -26.73
C GLY A 382 -19.57 -13.45 -27.65
N HIS A 383 -19.28 -13.09 -28.92
CA HIS A 383 -20.30 -12.73 -29.90
C HIS A 383 -21.24 -13.89 -30.28
N SER A 384 -20.76 -15.15 -30.17
CA SER A 384 -21.59 -16.34 -30.38
C SER A 384 -22.68 -16.52 -29.31
N PHE A 385 -22.48 -15.93 -28.14
CA PHE A 385 -23.40 -16.03 -27.00
C PHE A 385 -24.40 -14.88 -26.89
N VAL A 386 -24.40 -13.95 -27.82
CA VAL A 386 -25.30 -12.77 -27.78
C VAL A 386 -26.79 -13.19 -27.86
N LYS A 387 -27.14 -14.19 -28.66
CA LYS A 387 -28.52 -14.74 -28.73
C LYS A 387 -28.95 -15.32 -27.38
N GLU A 388 -28.09 -16.09 -26.75
CA GLU A 388 -28.32 -16.72 -25.46
C GLU A 388 -28.47 -15.66 -24.35
N ALA A 389 -27.61 -14.65 -24.32
CA ALA A 389 -27.70 -13.55 -23.37
C ALA A 389 -29.04 -12.79 -23.50
N LEU A 390 -29.52 -12.54 -24.70
CA LEU A 390 -30.83 -11.90 -24.92
C LEU A 390 -31.99 -12.82 -24.54
N LYS A 391 -31.91 -14.13 -24.79
CA LYS A 391 -32.87 -15.13 -24.32
C LYS A 391 -32.93 -15.16 -22.80
N ASN A 392 -31.79 -15.02 -22.15
CA ASN A 392 -31.65 -14.93 -20.68
C ASN A 392 -31.93 -13.53 -20.13
N LYS A 393 -32.67 -12.69 -20.88
CA LYS A 393 -33.22 -11.38 -20.48
C LYS A 393 -32.19 -10.25 -20.33
N ALA A 394 -31.02 -10.32 -21.01
CA ALA A 394 -30.17 -9.17 -21.19
C ALA A 394 -30.96 -7.99 -21.76
N ASN A 395 -30.76 -6.78 -21.23
CA ASN A 395 -31.44 -5.61 -21.76
C ASN A 395 -30.83 -5.17 -23.09
N PHE A 396 -29.50 -5.14 -23.16
CA PHE A 396 -28.71 -4.81 -24.35
C PHE A 396 -27.44 -5.70 -24.39
N CYS A 397 -26.86 -5.81 -25.58
CA CYS A 397 -25.56 -6.44 -25.79
C CYS A 397 -24.58 -5.44 -26.43
N ILE A 398 -23.39 -5.29 -25.83
CA ILE A 398 -22.30 -4.50 -26.42
C ILE A 398 -21.49 -5.43 -27.32
N VAL A 399 -21.29 -5.06 -28.57
CA VAL A 399 -20.62 -5.87 -29.59
C VAL A 399 -19.70 -4.99 -30.44
N ASN A 400 -18.64 -5.57 -31.02
CA ASN A 400 -17.74 -4.85 -31.94
C ASN A 400 -17.98 -5.19 -33.42
N ARG A 401 -18.92 -6.09 -33.70
CA ARG A 401 -19.35 -6.46 -35.10
C ARG A 401 -20.85 -6.65 -35.20
N ASN A 402 -21.37 -6.73 -36.42
CA ASN A 402 -22.76 -7.01 -36.64
C ASN A 402 -23.08 -8.48 -36.33
N ILE A 403 -24.22 -8.72 -35.70
CA ILE A 403 -24.73 -10.06 -35.38
C ILE A 403 -25.99 -10.28 -36.22
N LYS A 404 -25.98 -11.33 -37.05
CA LYS A 404 -27.13 -11.68 -37.91
C LYS A 404 -28.33 -12.14 -37.08
N ASN A 405 -29.54 -11.83 -37.53
CA ASN A 405 -30.80 -12.27 -36.93
C ASN A 405 -31.02 -11.81 -35.48
N ILE A 406 -30.56 -10.60 -35.14
CA ILE A 406 -30.82 -9.94 -33.86
C ILE A 406 -31.33 -8.51 -34.09
N ASN A 407 -32.35 -8.12 -33.33
CA ASN A 407 -32.90 -6.78 -33.38
C ASN A 407 -31.78 -5.74 -33.04
N ARG A 408 -31.49 -4.86 -34.00
CA ARG A 408 -30.45 -3.84 -33.90
C ARG A 408 -30.65 -2.92 -32.70
N ASN A 409 -31.88 -2.71 -32.24
CA ASN A 409 -32.19 -1.89 -31.07
C ASN A 409 -31.70 -2.52 -29.77
N LYS A 410 -31.37 -3.82 -29.75
CA LYS A 410 -30.80 -4.54 -28.62
C LYS A 410 -29.26 -4.60 -28.63
N LEU A 411 -28.64 -4.10 -29.71
CA LEU A 411 -27.19 -4.09 -29.88
C LEU A 411 -26.62 -2.69 -29.75
N ILE A 412 -25.55 -2.57 -28.99
CA ILE A 412 -24.71 -1.38 -28.85
C ILE A 412 -23.39 -1.68 -29.53
N LYS A 413 -23.09 -1.02 -30.64
CA LYS A 413 -21.85 -1.26 -31.39
C LYS A 413 -20.73 -0.36 -30.88
N CYS A 414 -19.57 -0.93 -30.55
CA CYS A 414 -18.36 -0.20 -30.20
C CYS A 414 -17.17 -0.67 -31.05
N ARG A 415 -16.07 0.09 -31.09
CA ARG A 415 -14.88 -0.29 -31.87
C ARG A 415 -14.13 -1.47 -31.22
N ASN A 416 -14.12 -1.52 -29.90
CA ASN A 416 -13.47 -2.58 -29.11
C ASN A 416 -14.29 -2.86 -27.85
N THR A 417 -14.52 -4.12 -27.54
CA THR A 417 -15.26 -4.56 -26.33
C THR A 417 -14.37 -4.80 -25.11
N ILE A 418 -13.05 -4.66 -25.26
CA ILE A 418 -12.06 -4.88 -24.19
C ILE A 418 -11.52 -3.56 -23.62
N ASN A 419 -11.48 -2.50 -24.44
CA ASN A 419 -10.97 -1.16 -24.05
C ASN A 419 -12.09 -0.20 -23.73
#